data_20cb94bd7c2e80309b1513261c75ed6e
#
_entry.id   20cb94bd7c2e80309b1513261c75ed6e
#
_cell.length_a   1.000
_cell.length_b   1.000
_cell.length_c   1.000
_cell.angle_alpha   90.00
_cell.angle_beta   90.00
_cell.angle_gamma   90.00
#
_symmetry.space_group_name_H-M   'P 1'
#
loop_
_entity.id
_entity.type
_entity.pdbx_description
1 polymer ?
#
loop_
_entity_poly.entity_id
_entity_poly.type
_entity_poly.pdbx_seq_one_letter_code
_entity_poly.pdbx_strand_id
1 'polypeptide(L)'
;MARFDPFLPAGPRWYAVEARRPFLEDLAAGVLDWLGDHPPEALSDAVILLPNRRAARAFTAALSKHAGGRPLLLPQVRPLGDLEEDEPPFAPGELGLDLPPAIAPLTRRFEMARMIVEDFRPGLSPLRALEMADALGGFLDSCQLEEIGDLHRIATLVEGDLAEHWRESAEFLALAVEAWPKRLEAMGLVDPAWRRARLLRLLATAWTERPPTQTVIAAGSTGTAPAAADVLAAVAAAPRGCVVLPGLDRELDPAVWATLGDNEQHPQNALWRLLHGRAEREAVRPWFRPAEDPVEQARGRARQRLINEALRPADATDDWRTVISALRADAFRGQSADPIAQGLEGLSVVTVRAEEDAAATLALMMRETLETPNPDGTGKTCALVTPDIALGRRVAARLERWGVVADVSSGQPLSRMAAGRLVDLAVRFVDKPLDPHALL
;
A
#
# COMPACT_ATOMS: atom_id res chain seq x y z
N MET A 1 33.18 -9.16 10.18
CA MET A 1 32.15 -9.67 9.25
C MET A 1 32.24 -8.87 7.96
N ALA A 2 32.09 -9.50 6.79
CA ALA A 2 31.99 -8.76 5.55
C ALA A 2 30.74 -7.87 5.61
N ARG A 3 30.87 -6.63 5.12
CA ARG A 3 29.74 -5.68 5.05
C ARG A 3 28.70 -6.15 4.06
N PHE A 4 27.46 -5.77 4.33
CA PHE A 4 26.36 -6.01 3.43
C PHE A 4 26.44 -5.04 2.22
N ASP A 5 26.58 -5.59 1.04
CA ASP A 5 26.48 -4.84 -0.20
C ASP A 5 25.40 -5.46 -1.10
N PRO A 6 24.26 -4.81 -1.26
CA PRO A 6 23.15 -5.33 -2.06
C PRO A 6 23.42 -5.34 -3.56
N PHE A 7 24.50 -4.72 -4.04
CA PHE A 7 24.82 -4.62 -5.45
C PHE A 7 25.89 -5.61 -5.93
N LEU A 8 26.58 -6.31 -5.01
CA LEU A 8 27.58 -7.35 -5.33
C LEU A 8 27.02 -8.54 -6.13
N PRO A 9 25.80 -9.06 -5.82
CA PRO A 9 25.32 -10.22 -6.54
C PRO A 9 25.05 -9.93 -8.03
N ALA A 10 25.46 -10.85 -8.90
CA ALA A 10 25.15 -10.77 -10.33
C ALA A 10 23.65 -11.03 -10.61
N GLY A 11 23.15 -10.48 -11.72
CA GLY A 11 21.77 -10.63 -12.17
C GLY A 11 20.77 -9.71 -11.44
N PRO A 12 19.48 -9.94 -11.64
CA PRO A 12 18.43 -9.16 -10.96
C PRO A 12 18.52 -9.33 -9.45
N ARG A 13 18.41 -8.20 -8.72
CA ARG A 13 18.63 -8.14 -7.27
C ARG A 13 17.33 -7.94 -6.54
N TRP A 14 16.73 -9.07 -6.15
CA TRP A 14 15.53 -9.13 -5.34
C TRP A 14 15.91 -9.54 -3.93
N TYR A 15 15.43 -8.74 -2.97
CA TYR A 15 15.59 -8.97 -1.54
C TYR A 15 14.22 -8.99 -0.86
N ALA A 16 14.16 -9.56 0.34
CA ALA A 16 12.96 -9.51 1.16
C ALA A 16 13.31 -9.30 2.63
N VAL A 17 12.46 -8.55 3.32
CA VAL A 17 12.38 -8.49 4.78
C VAL A 17 11.19 -9.33 5.22
N GLU A 18 11.39 -10.22 6.19
CA GLU A 18 10.32 -11.10 6.71
C GLU A 18 9.19 -10.28 7.35
N ALA A 19 7.93 -10.72 7.22
CA ALA A 19 6.74 -10.01 7.71
C ALA A 19 6.78 -9.71 9.22
N ARG A 20 7.44 -10.56 10.01
CA ARG A 20 7.59 -10.42 11.47
C ARG A 20 8.60 -9.33 11.88
N ARG A 21 9.37 -8.77 10.96
CA ARG A 21 10.43 -7.80 11.23
C ARG A 21 9.98 -6.38 10.93
N PRO A 22 10.56 -5.37 11.60
CA PRO A 22 10.27 -3.97 11.36
C PRO A 22 10.89 -3.51 10.02
N PHE A 23 10.09 -3.55 8.94
CA PHE A 23 10.54 -3.37 7.57
C PHE A 23 11.40 -2.14 7.35
N LEU A 24 10.93 -0.95 7.77
CA LEU A 24 11.64 0.31 7.52
C LEU A 24 12.91 0.45 8.37
N GLU A 25 12.92 -0.11 9.57
CA GLU A 25 14.10 -0.13 10.44
C GLU A 25 15.18 -1.04 9.85
N ASP A 26 14.81 -2.25 9.41
CA ASP A 26 15.77 -3.17 8.76
C ASP A 26 16.24 -2.61 7.42
N LEU A 27 15.38 -1.95 6.66
CA LEU A 27 15.75 -1.27 5.43
C LEU A 27 16.80 -0.18 5.71
N ALA A 28 16.55 0.68 6.68
CA ALA A 28 17.46 1.75 7.08
C ALA A 28 18.81 1.21 7.58
N ALA A 29 18.77 0.18 8.42
CA ALA A 29 19.99 -0.47 8.92
C ALA A 29 20.84 -1.05 7.76
N GLY A 30 20.22 -1.72 6.80
CA GLY A 30 20.93 -2.27 5.64
C GLY A 30 21.50 -1.20 4.71
N VAL A 31 20.78 -0.10 4.51
CA VAL A 31 21.28 1.05 3.72
C VAL A 31 22.48 1.70 4.41
N LEU A 32 22.45 1.85 5.73
CA LEU A 32 23.58 2.41 6.47
C LEU A 32 24.77 1.46 6.58
N ASP A 33 24.55 0.15 6.65
CA ASP A 33 25.63 -0.83 6.61
C ASP A 33 26.31 -0.84 5.24
N TRP A 34 25.53 -0.77 4.17
CA TRP A 34 26.06 -0.59 2.81
C TRP A 34 26.85 0.71 2.68
N LEU A 35 26.30 1.84 3.16
CA LEU A 35 26.98 3.13 3.09
C LEU A 35 28.35 3.06 3.75
N GLY A 36 28.46 2.49 4.91
CA GLY A 36 29.65 2.20 5.70
C GLY A 36 30.89 2.99 5.37
N ASP A 37 31.75 2.43 4.51
CA ASP A 37 33.01 3.04 4.05
C ASP A 37 32.87 3.89 2.79
N HIS A 38 31.68 3.91 2.18
CA HIS A 38 31.41 4.81 1.05
C HIS A 38 31.43 6.28 1.52
N PRO A 39 31.79 7.21 0.65
CA PRO A 39 31.71 8.62 0.99
C PRO A 39 30.23 9.02 1.25
N PRO A 40 29.98 10.00 2.15
CA PRO A 40 28.63 10.41 2.52
C PRO A 40 27.75 10.79 1.31
N GLU A 41 28.34 11.29 0.25
CA GLU A 41 27.70 11.65 -1.02
C GLU A 41 27.06 10.47 -1.71
N ALA A 42 27.56 9.24 -1.50
CA ALA A 42 27.00 8.04 -2.08
C ALA A 42 25.56 7.79 -1.65
N LEU A 43 25.18 8.23 -0.44
CA LEU A 43 23.79 8.18 0.01
C LEU A 43 22.94 9.29 -0.59
N SER A 44 23.46 10.53 -0.66
CA SER A 44 22.71 11.65 -1.27
C SER A 44 22.46 11.50 -2.75
N ASP A 45 23.33 10.77 -3.46
CA ASP A 45 23.18 10.44 -4.87
C ASP A 45 22.22 9.26 -5.10
N ALA A 46 21.86 8.54 -4.04
CA ALA A 46 20.95 7.41 -4.12
C ALA A 46 19.48 7.86 -4.18
N VAL A 47 18.69 7.11 -4.94
CA VAL A 47 17.23 7.24 -5.00
C VAL A 47 16.60 6.05 -4.28
N ILE A 48 15.76 6.35 -3.30
CA ILE A 48 14.97 5.35 -2.56
C ILE A 48 13.51 5.50 -2.96
N LEU A 49 12.97 4.47 -3.61
CA LEU A 49 11.57 4.42 -4.02
C LEU A 49 10.76 3.68 -2.96
N LEU A 50 9.74 4.33 -2.42
CA LEU A 50 8.85 3.77 -1.40
C LEU A 50 7.39 3.82 -1.86
N PRO A 51 6.47 3.04 -1.27
CA PRO A 51 5.10 2.94 -1.78
C PRO A 51 4.33 4.26 -1.74
N ASN A 52 4.55 5.07 -0.70
CA ASN A 52 3.80 6.31 -0.46
C ASN A 52 4.60 7.31 0.38
N ARG A 53 4.10 8.54 0.50
CA ARG A 53 4.74 9.64 1.27
C ARG A 53 4.87 9.35 2.76
N ARG A 54 3.94 8.59 3.35
CA ARG A 54 4.02 8.19 4.76
C ARG A 54 5.22 7.27 4.99
N ALA A 55 5.40 6.26 4.14
CA ALA A 55 6.57 5.37 4.18
C ALA A 55 7.87 6.15 3.98
N ALA A 56 7.88 7.15 3.07
CA ALA A 56 9.04 8.00 2.83
C ALA A 56 9.45 8.78 4.10
N ARG A 57 8.49 9.40 4.79
CA ARG A 57 8.75 10.12 6.06
C ARG A 57 9.23 9.18 7.16
N ALA A 58 8.57 8.03 7.32
CA ALA A 58 8.93 7.04 8.33
C ALA A 58 10.34 6.45 8.09
N PHE A 59 10.70 6.21 6.83
CA PHE A 59 12.03 5.75 6.46
C PHE A 59 13.12 6.79 6.79
N THR A 60 12.87 8.08 6.49
CA THR A 60 13.79 9.17 6.86
C THR A 60 14.00 9.24 8.36
N ALA A 61 12.93 9.06 9.15
CA ALA A 61 13.03 9.00 10.61
C ALA A 61 13.83 7.76 11.07
N ALA A 62 13.62 6.59 10.45
CA ALA A 62 14.38 5.38 10.75
C ALA A 62 15.88 5.55 10.43
N LEU A 63 16.22 6.14 9.27
CA LEU A 63 17.61 6.47 8.92
C LEU A 63 18.26 7.36 10.00
N SER A 64 17.58 8.43 10.41
CA SER A 64 18.09 9.36 11.42
C SER A 64 18.31 8.67 12.77
N LYS A 65 17.40 7.79 13.17
CA LYS A 65 17.49 7.00 14.40
C LYS A 65 18.70 6.05 14.36
N HIS A 66 18.87 5.29 13.28
CA HIS A 66 19.99 4.35 13.13
C HIS A 66 21.35 5.04 12.93
N ALA A 67 21.37 6.29 12.48
CA ALA A 67 22.59 7.09 12.40
C ALA A 67 23.21 7.41 13.76
N GLY A 68 22.45 7.27 14.86
CA GLY A 68 22.97 7.46 16.22
C GLY A 68 23.53 8.87 16.49
N GLY A 69 22.88 9.92 15.96
CA GLY A 69 23.31 11.31 16.10
C GLY A 69 24.40 11.74 15.12
N ARG A 70 24.88 10.89 14.24
CA ARG A 70 25.80 11.29 13.16
C ARG A 70 25.03 12.05 12.08
N PRO A 71 25.55 13.14 11.55
CA PRO A 71 24.94 13.84 10.42
C PRO A 71 24.96 12.95 9.18
N LEU A 72 23.85 12.90 8.45
CA LEU A 72 23.69 12.17 7.20
C LEU A 72 23.29 13.13 6.08
N LEU A 73 23.86 12.92 4.91
CA LEU A 73 23.31 13.46 3.67
C LEU A 73 22.20 12.51 3.23
N LEU A 74 20.95 12.96 3.32
CA LEU A 74 19.78 12.11 3.03
C LEU A 74 19.68 11.75 1.55
N PRO A 75 19.22 10.53 1.23
CA PRO A 75 18.95 10.13 -0.15
C PRO A 75 17.73 10.87 -0.70
N GLN A 76 17.56 10.82 -2.02
CA GLN A 76 16.33 11.25 -2.65
C GLN A 76 15.24 10.19 -2.37
N VAL A 77 14.37 10.44 -1.40
CA VAL A 77 13.27 9.51 -1.08
C VAL A 77 12.03 9.93 -1.87
N ARG A 78 11.50 9.03 -2.70
CA ARG A 78 10.39 9.31 -3.60
C ARG A 78 9.29 8.25 -3.49
N PRO A 79 8.02 8.65 -3.45
CA PRO A 79 6.91 7.71 -3.49
C PRO A 79 6.73 7.14 -4.90
N LEU A 80 6.63 5.82 -5.03
CA LEU A 80 6.29 5.15 -6.29
C LEU A 80 4.78 5.17 -6.54
N GLY A 81 3.99 5.22 -5.45
CA GLY A 81 2.54 5.14 -5.47
C GLY A 81 1.80 6.48 -5.55
N ASP A 82 2.35 7.54 -4.98
CA ASP A 82 1.74 8.88 -4.91
C ASP A 82 2.42 9.80 -5.95
N LEU A 83 2.20 9.51 -7.24
CA LEU A 83 2.64 10.41 -8.29
C LEU A 83 1.64 11.57 -8.38
N GLU A 84 1.92 12.70 -7.76
CA GLU A 84 1.25 13.94 -8.10
C GLU A 84 1.68 14.38 -9.50
N GLU A 85 0.77 15.03 -10.22
CA GLU A 85 0.98 15.43 -11.62
C GLU A 85 2.24 16.27 -11.84
N ASP A 86 2.67 17.03 -10.81
CA ASP A 86 3.77 17.97 -10.89
C ASP A 86 5.13 17.39 -10.46
N GLU A 87 5.18 16.19 -9.87
CA GLU A 87 6.42 15.52 -9.48
C GLU A 87 6.52 14.14 -10.13
N PRO A 88 7.07 14.05 -11.34
CA PRO A 88 7.49 12.75 -11.87
C PRO A 88 8.46 12.10 -10.88
N PRO A 89 8.39 10.76 -10.67
CA PRO A 89 9.22 10.07 -9.70
C PRO A 89 10.73 10.23 -9.95
N PHE A 90 11.09 10.73 -11.13
CA PHE A 90 12.47 10.86 -11.60
C PHE A 90 12.61 12.15 -12.38
N ALA A 91 13.86 12.66 -12.44
CA ALA A 91 14.18 13.85 -13.18
C ALA A 91 13.37 13.89 -14.50
N PRO A 92 12.51 14.87 -14.66
CA PRO A 92 11.37 14.78 -15.57
C PRO A 92 11.78 14.93 -17.02
N GLY A 93 13.01 15.13 -17.32
CA GLY A 93 13.52 15.31 -18.66
C GLY A 93 12.44 15.26 -19.71
N GLU A 94 12.30 14.15 -20.34
CA GLU A 94 11.55 14.06 -21.59
C GLU A 94 10.34 13.09 -21.51
N LEU A 95 10.27 12.19 -20.53
CA LEU A 95 9.33 11.07 -20.54
C LEU A 95 7.83 11.43 -20.50
N GLY A 96 7.50 12.59 -19.98
CA GLY A 96 6.10 13.02 -19.84
C GLY A 96 5.68 14.14 -20.81
N LEU A 97 6.61 14.67 -21.61
CA LEU A 97 6.34 15.83 -22.48
C LEU A 97 5.35 15.51 -23.61
N ASP A 98 5.38 14.28 -24.10
CA ASP A 98 4.52 13.83 -25.20
C ASP A 98 3.15 13.33 -24.72
N LEU A 99 2.92 13.23 -23.40
CA LEU A 99 1.63 12.80 -22.86
C LEU A 99 0.71 13.99 -22.65
N PRO A 100 -0.56 13.88 -23.05
CA PRO A 100 -1.54 14.91 -22.75
C PRO A 100 -1.65 15.19 -21.24
N PRO A 101 -1.98 16.41 -20.84
CA PRO A 101 -2.16 16.72 -19.42
C PRO A 101 -3.36 15.96 -18.84
N ALA A 102 -3.28 15.62 -17.55
CA ALA A 102 -4.40 15.00 -16.88
C ALA A 102 -5.48 16.05 -16.52
N ILE A 103 -6.72 15.60 -16.50
CA ILE A 103 -7.84 16.42 -16.05
C ILE A 103 -7.73 16.65 -14.53
N ALA A 104 -7.92 17.90 -14.10
CA ALA A 104 -7.90 18.22 -12.67
C ALA A 104 -9.04 17.49 -11.92
N PRO A 105 -8.82 17.00 -10.67
CA PRO A 105 -9.77 16.13 -9.96
C PRO A 105 -11.18 16.73 -9.82
N LEU A 106 -11.30 18.02 -9.49
CA LEU A 106 -12.59 18.67 -9.37
C LEU A 106 -13.28 18.83 -10.73
N THR A 107 -12.54 19.21 -11.76
CA THR A 107 -13.07 19.31 -13.13
C THR A 107 -13.58 17.96 -13.60
N ARG A 108 -12.82 16.89 -13.38
CA ARG A 108 -13.19 15.50 -13.67
C ARG A 108 -14.52 15.14 -13.02
N ARG A 109 -14.63 15.39 -11.73
CA ARG A 109 -15.84 15.10 -10.94
C ARG A 109 -17.07 15.81 -11.48
N PHE A 110 -16.97 17.10 -11.77
CA PHE A 110 -18.08 17.88 -12.29
C PHE A 110 -18.44 17.52 -13.74
N GLU A 111 -17.45 17.27 -14.59
CA GLU A 111 -17.68 16.84 -15.97
C GLU A 111 -18.33 15.44 -16.04
N MET A 112 -17.89 14.49 -15.19
CA MET A 112 -18.55 13.19 -15.07
C MET A 112 -19.99 13.32 -14.56
N ALA A 113 -20.22 14.15 -13.53
CA ALA A 113 -21.56 14.37 -13.00
C ALA A 113 -22.49 15.00 -14.07
N ARG A 114 -21.97 15.93 -14.87
CA ARG A 114 -22.70 16.54 -15.99
C ARG A 114 -23.03 15.49 -17.06
N MET A 115 -22.05 14.67 -17.45
CA MET A 115 -22.24 13.58 -18.39
C MET A 115 -23.34 12.60 -17.92
N ILE A 116 -23.32 12.22 -16.64
CA ILE A 116 -24.34 11.31 -16.07
C ILE A 116 -25.75 11.91 -16.18
N VAL A 117 -25.89 13.23 -15.93
CA VAL A 117 -27.20 13.91 -16.05
C VAL A 117 -27.62 14.04 -17.52
N GLU A 118 -26.70 14.36 -18.42
CA GLU A 118 -26.98 14.57 -19.84
C GLU A 118 -27.27 13.27 -20.58
N ASP A 119 -26.45 12.24 -20.37
CA ASP A 119 -26.36 11.06 -21.23
C ASP A 119 -27.01 9.81 -20.60
N PHE A 120 -27.25 9.78 -19.30
CA PHE A 120 -27.77 8.59 -18.61
C PHE A 120 -29.12 8.82 -17.93
N ARG A 121 -29.20 9.81 -17.02
CA ARG A 121 -30.42 10.02 -16.23
C ARG A 121 -30.75 11.52 -16.11
N PRO A 122 -31.47 12.10 -17.08
CA PRO A 122 -31.95 13.47 -17.01
C PRO A 122 -32.82 13.71 -15.76
N GLY A 123 -32.62 14.83 -15.08
CA GLY A 123 -33.37 15.18 -13.87
C GLY A 123 -32.81 14.60 -12.56
N LEU A 124 -31.67 13.93 -12.58
CA LEU A 124 -30.97 13.53 -11.36
C LEU A 124 -30.54 14.75 -10.56
N SER A 125 -30.68 14.69 -9.22
CA SER A 125 -30.19 15.76 -8.37
C SER A 125 -28.68 15.95 -8.46
N PRO A 126 -28.14 17.18 -8.39
CA PRO A 126 -26.69 17.41 -8.50
C PRO A 126 -25.87 16.61 -7.49
N LEU A 127 -26.35 16.48 -6.26
CA LEU A 127 -25.67 15.69 -5.23
C LEU A 127 -25.56 14.21 -5.65
N ARG A 128 -26.65 13.63 -6.13
CA ARG A 128 -26.67 12.23 -6.57
C ARG A 128 -25.79 11.99 -7.80
N ALA A 129 -25.78 12.95 -8.72
CA ALA A 129 -24.89 12.90 -9.89
C ALA A 129 -23.40 12.94 -9.48
N LEU A 130 -23.04 13.74 -8.48
CA LEU A 130 -21.67 13.77 -7.94
C LEU A 130 -21.28 12.47 -7.23
N GLU A 131 -22.20 11.86 -6.45
CA GLU A 131 -21.94 10.54 -5.82
C GLU A 131 -21.71 9.44 -6.88
N MET A 132 -22.52 9.46 -7.95
CA MET A 132 -22.34 8.50 -9.06
C MET A 132 -21.06 8.80 -9.84
N ALA A 133 -20.67 10.05 -10.01
CA ALA A 133 -19.41 10.44 -10.63
C ALA A 133 -18.19 9.96 -9.82
N ASP A 134 -18.25 10.06 -8.49
CA ASP A 134 -17.20 9.54 -7.60
C ASP A 134 -17.07 8.02 -7.74
N ALA A 135 -18.19 7.28 -7.80
CA ALA A 135 -18.17 5.83 -7.98
C ALA A 135 -17.62 5.42 -9.36
N LEU A 136 -18.06 6.11 -10.42
CA LEU A 136 -17.58 5.86 -11.79
C LEU A 136 -16.10 6.19 -11.94
N GLY A 137 -15.66 7.31 -11.37
CA GLY A 137 -14.26 7.72 -11.35
C GLY A 137 -13.37 6.70 -10.65
N GLY A 138 -13.77 6.22 -9.47
CA GLY A 138 -13.04 5.19 -8.74
C GLY A 138 -12.96 3.85 -9.49
N PHE A 139 -14.03 3.45 -10.16
CA PHE A 139 -14.04 2.26 -11.02
C PHE A 139 -13.05 2.41 -12.18
N LEU A 140 -13.09 3.54 -12.90
CA LEU A 140 -12.16 3.82 -14.00
C LEU A 140 -10.70 3.84 -13.53
N ASP A 141 -10.42 4.48 -12.40
CA ASP A 141 -9.08 4.52 -11.84
C ASP A 141 -8.54 3.12 -11.57
N SER A 142 -9.36 2.24 -10.99
CA SER A 142 -9.00 0.84 -10.75
C SER A 142 -8.71 0.10 -12.06
N CYS A 143 -9.58 0.23 -13.06
CA CYS A 143 -9.39 -0.40 -14.36
C CYS A 143 -8.13 0.08 -15.09
N GLN A 144 -7.86 1.39 -15.03
CA GLN A 144 -6.71 2.00 -15.69
C GLN A 144 -5.38 1.66 -15.00
N LEU A 145 -5.37 1.57 -13.67
CA LEU A 145 -4.20 1.16 -12.91
C LEU A 145 -3.87 -0.32 -13.09
N GLU A 146 -4.89 -1.17 -13.20
CA GLU A 146 -4.73 -2.59 -13.53
C GLU A 146 -4.52 -2.84 -15.02
N GLU A 147 -4.57 -1.77 -15.84
CA GLU A 147 -4.42 -1.82 -17.30
C GLU A 147 -5.37 -2.82 -17.97
N ILE A 148 -6.64 -2.86 -17.54
CA ILE A 148 -7.67 -3.72 -18.12
C ILE A 148 -7.98 -3.22 -19.53
N GLY A 149 -7.59 -4.01 -20.55
CA GLY A 149 -7.58 -3.57 -21.94
C GLY A 149 -8.96 -3.54 -22.61
N ASP A 150 -9.90 -4.38 -22.20
CA ASP A 150 -11.20 -4.55 -22.87
C ASP A 150 -12.36 -4.37 -21.88
N LEU A 151 -12.65 -3.12 -21.57
CA LEU A 151 -13.80 -2.77 -20.71
C LEU A 151 -15.15 -3.03 -21.39
N HIS A 152 -15.20 -3.15 -22.73
CA HIS A 152 -16.45 -3.47 -23.44
C HIS A 152 -16.97 -4.87 -23.08
N ARG A 153 -16.10 -5.80 -22.71
CA ARG A 153 -16.49 -7.12 -22.25
C ARG A 153 -17.34 -7.11 -20.97
N ILE A 154 -17.25 -6.06 -20.16
CA ILE A 154 -18.05 -5.95 -18.93
C ILE A 154 -19.55 -5.95 -19.27
N ALA A 155 -19.93 -5.29 -20.35
CA ALA A 155 -21.32 -5.27 -20.81
C ALA A 155 -21.82 -6.67 -21.30
N THR A 156 -20.90 -7.56 -21.66
CA THR A 156 -21.23 -8.90 -22.17
C THR A 156 -21.12 -10.02 -21.11
N LEU A 157 -20.65 -9.70 -19.91
CA LEU A 157 -20.49 -10.69 -18.84
C LEU A 157 -21.80 -11.16 -18.21
N VAL A 158 -22.91 -10.54 -18.57
CA VAL A 158 -24.21 -10.82 -17.95
C VAL A 158 -25.18 -11.38 -18.96
N GLU A 159 -25.33 -12.71 -18.98
CA GLU A 159 -26.37 -13.44 -19.66
C GLU A 159 -27.33 -14.03 -18.61
N GLY A 160 -28.65 -13.79 -18.76
CA GLY A 160 -29.69 -14.43 -17.96
C GLY A 160 -30.79 -13.54 -17.42
N ASP A 161 -31.73 -14.10 -16.62
CA ASP A 161 -32.96 -13.49 -16.09
C ASP A 161 -32.74 -12.26 -15.10
N LEU A 162 -31.53 -11.94 -14.75
CA LEU A 162 -31.18 -10.72 -14.02
C LEU A 162 -31.08 -9.49 -14.94
N ALA A 163 -31.53 -9.61 -16.16
CA ALA A 163 -31.27 -8.71 -17.30
C ALA A 163 -31.70 -7.25 -17.08
N GLU A 164 -32.72 -6.94 -16.29
CA GLU A 164 -33.21 -5.57 -16.19
C GLU A 164 -32.36 -4.71 -15.26
N HIS A 165 -32.01 -5.22 -14.10
CA HIS A 165 -31.15 -4.50 -13.15
C HIS A 165 -29.70 -4.37 -13.66
N TRP A 166 -29.22 -5.41 -14.33
CA TRP A 166 -27.89 -5.42 -14.95
C TRP A 166 -27.80 -4.55 -16.20
N ARG A 167 -28.90 -4.43 -16.96
CA ARG A 167 -28.92 -3.54 -18.12
C ARG A 167 -28.69 -2.08 -17.73
N GLU A 168 -29.34 -1.59 -16.66
CA GLU A 168 -29.12 -0.26 -16.15
C GLU A 168 -27.65 -0.06 -15.68
N SER A 169 -27.09 -1.07 -15.02
CA SER A 169 -25.67 -1.04 -14.61
C SER A 169 -24.73 -1.07 -15.82
N ALA A 170 -25.03 -1.86 -16.84
CA ALA A 170 -24.24 -1.93 -18.06
C ALA A 170 -24.33 -0.61 -18.87
N GLU A 171 -25.50 -0.01 -18.97
CA GLU A 171 -25.69 1.31 -19.58
C GLU A 171 -24.89 2.40 -18.82
N PHE A 172 -24.88 2.36 -17.49
CA PHE A 172 -24.07 3.25 -16.68
C PHE A 172 -22.56 3.03 -16.91
N LEU A 173 -22.10 1.79 -16.99
CA LEU A 173 -20.71 1.47 -17.27
C LEU A 173 -20.31 1.81 -18.72
N ALA A 174 -21.24 1.78 -19.67
CA ALA A 174 -20.98 2.23 -21.04
C ALA A 174 -20.57 3.71 -21.10
N LEU A 175 -21.05 4.54 -20.19
CA LEU A 175 -20.58 5.92 -20.06
C LEU A 175 -19.07 6.01 -19.81
N ALA A 176 -18.55 5.12 -18.94
CA ALA A 176 -17.14 5.07 -18.62
C ALA A 176 -16.29 4.65 -19.82
N VAL A 177 -16.82 3.74 -20.63
CA VAL A 177 -16.09 3.07 -21.72
C VAL A 177 -16.18 3.87 -23.02
N GLU A 178 -17.31 4.52 -23.29
CA GLU A 178 -17.57 5.18 -24.58
C GLU A 178 -17.66 6.70 -24.48
N ALA A 179 -18.49 7.22 -23.59
CA ALA A 179 -18.79 8.65 -23.53
C ALA A 179 -17.64 9.45 -22.87
N TRP A 180 -17.11 8.94 -21.78
CA TRP A 180 -16.05 9.61 -21.04
C TRP A 180 -14.74 9.79 -21.83
N PRO A 181 -14.19 8.76 -22.51
CA PRO A 181 -12.99 8.92 -23.34
C PRO A 181 -13.17 9.95 -24.46
N LYS A 182 -14.35 9.97 -25.12
CA LYS A 182 -14.64 10.97 -26.18
C LYS A 182 -14.68 12.39 -25.60
N ARG A 183 -15.20 12.54 -24.38
CA ARG A 183 -15.27 13.85 -23.70
C ARG A 183 -13.87 14.34 -23.30
N LEU A 184 -13.02 13.45 -22.81
CA LEU A 184 -11.61 13.75 -22.52
C LEU A 184 -10.83 14.14 -23.79
N GLU A 185 -11.00 13.40 -24.86
CA GLU A 185 -10.38 13.67 -26.16
C GLU A 185 -10.78 15.06 -26.69
N ALA A 186 -12.06 15.41 -26.60
CA ALA A 186 -12.57 16.74 -27.00
C ALA A 186 -11.96 17.88 -26.17
N MET A 187 -11.54 17.62 -24.93
CA MET A 187 -10.85 18.59 -24.07
C MET A 187 -9.34 18.59 -24.24
N GLY A 188 -8.77 17.63 -24.98
CA GLY A 188 -7.33 17.43 -25.08
C GLY A 188 -6.68 16.93 -23.77
N LEU A 189 -7.45 16.25 -22.93
CA LEU A 189 -7.06 15.78 -21.60
C LEU A 189 -7.12 14.25 -21.52
N VAL A 190 -6.51 13.71 -20.47
CA VAL A 190 -6.55 12.27 -20.12
C VAL A 190 -6.88 12.08 -18.64
N ASP A 191 -7.28 10.87 -18.27
CA ASP A 191 -7.47 10.51 -16.85
C ASP A 191 -6.13 10.47 -16.09
N PRO A 192 -6.11 10.91 -14.82
CA PRO A 192 -4.91 10.87 -13.98
C PRO A 192 -4.34 9.46 -13.82
N ALA A 193 -5.20 8.46 -13.56
CA ALA A 193 -4.78 7.07 -13.38
C ALA A 193 -4.16 6.49 -14.67
N TRP A 194 -4.76 6.74 -15.82
CA TRP A 194 -4.21 6.35 -17.13
C TRP A 194 -2.84 6.99 -17.38
N ARG A 195 -2.73 8.31 -17.17
CA ARG A 195 -1.47 9.04 -17.37
C ARG A 195 -0.36 8.51 -16.49
N ARG A 196 -0.70 8.20 -15.24
CA ARG A 196 0.22 7.60 -14.26
C ARG A 196 0.71 6.21 -14.70
N ALA A 197 -0.20 5.30 -15.07
CA ALA A 197 0.17 3.98 -15.58
C ALA A 197 1.09 4.12 -16.80
N ARG A 198 0.76 5.03 -17.71
CA ARG A 198 1.57 5.29 -18.92
C ARG A 198 2.96 5.84 -18.61
N LEU A 199 3.09 6.77 -17.67
CA LEU A 199 4.38 7.28 -17.21
C LEU A 199 5.25 6.18 -16.59
N LEU A 200 4.68 5.30 -15.78
CA LEU A 200 5.40 4.16 -15.21
C LEU A 200 5.88 3.19 -16.30
N ARG A 201 5.06 2.95 -17.33
CA ARG A 201 5.46 2.13 -18.49
C ARG A 201 6.62 2.75 -19.26
N LEU A 202 6.54 4.04 -19.55
CA LEU A 202 7.61 4.76 -20.22
C LEU A 202 8.91 4.71 -19.40
N LEU A 203 8.81 4.88 -18.10
CA LEU A 203 9.94 4.78 -17.19
C LEU A 203 10.56 3.38 -17.19
N ALA A 204 9.73 2.33 -17.07
CA ALA A 204 10.19 0.94 -17.09
C ALA A 204 10.93 0.63 -18.40
N THR A 205 10.38 1.07 -19.54
CA THR A 205 11.02 0.91 -20.85
C THR A 205 12.35 1.67 -20.91
N ALA A 206 12.36 2.94 -20.53
CA ALA A 206 13.56 3.76 -20.54
C ALA A 206 14.68 3.19 -19.66
N TRP A 207 14.32 2.65 -18.47
CA TRP A 207 15.30 2.04 -17.57
C TRP A 207 15.75 0.64 -17.97
N THR A 208 14.96 -0.05 -18.75
CA THR A 208 15.37 -1.32 -19.37
C THR A 208 16.37 -1.07 -20.51
N GLU A 209 16.13 -0.07 -21.33
CA GLU A 209 17.01 0.29 -22.45
C GLU A 209 18.30 1.01 -21.99
N ARG A 210 18.16 1.92 -21.02
CA ARG A 210 19.24 2.73 -20.44
C ARG A 210 19.13 2.73 -18.91
N PRO A 211 19.70 1.71 -18.26
CA PRO A 211 19.65 1.62 -16.82
C PRO A 211 20.25 2.85 -16.11
N PRO A 212 19.67 3.27 -14.98
CA PRO A 212 20.21 4.39 -14.20
C PRO A 212 21.63 4.10 -13.73
N THR A 213 22.50 5.09 -13.82
CA THR A 213 23.88 5.03 -13.32
C THR A 213 23.99 5.27 -11.83
N GLN A 214 23.03 5.98 -11.26
CA GLN A 214 22.90 6.23 -9.83
C GLN A 214 22.38 4.98 -9.10
N THR A 215 22.60 4.92 -7.80
CA THR A 215 22.06 3.88 -6.95
C THR A 215 20.54 4.04 -6.79
N VAL A 216 19.79 2.98 -7.09
CA VAL A 216 18.32 2.96 -6.95
C VAL A 216 17.89 1.77 -6.09
N ILE A 217 17.22 2.04 -4.98
CA ILE A 217 16.63 1.01 -4.12
C ILE A 217 15.12 1.21 -4.10
N ALA A 218 14.38 0.25 -4.67
CA ALA A 218 12.91 0.26 -4.55
C ALA A 218 12.49 -0.67 -3.41
N ALA A 219 11.73 -0.18 -2.45
CA ALA A 219 11.44 -0.93 -1.25
C ALA A 219 9.97 -0.80 -0.80
N GLY A 220 9.41 -1.89 -0.26
CA GLY A 220 8.08 -1.90 0.35
C GLY A 220 6.90 -1.94 -0.62
N SER A 221 7.13 -1.87 -1.93
CA SER A 221 6.07 -2.04 -2.92
C SER A 221 5.85 -3.53 -3.22
N THR A 222 4.60 -3.92 -3.37
CA THR A 222 4.18 -5.25 -3.80
C THR A 222 3.91 -5.34 -5.30
N GLY A 223 4.08 -4.22 -6.03
CA GLY A 223 3.92 -4.18 -7.49
C GLY A 223 2.53 -4.60 -7.96
N THR A 224 1.47 -4.26 -7.22
CA THR A 224 0.08 -4.62 -7.56
C THR A 224 -0.32 -4.09 -8.92
N ALA A 225 0.01 -2.83 -9.23
CA ALA A 225 -0.20 -2.28 -10.57
C ALA A 225 0.85 -2.84 -11.54
N PRO A 226 0.45 -3.39 -12.71
CA PRO A 226 1.37 -4.00 -13.68
C PRO A 226 2.51 -3.07 -14.12
N ALA A 227 2.21 -1.80 -14.37
CA ALA A 227 3.22 -0.80 -14.73
C ALA A 227 4.25 -0.57 -13.61
N ALA A 228 3.83 -0.59 -12.34
CA ALA A 228 4.74 -0.50 -11.20
C ALA A 228 5.62 -1.76 -11.08
N ALA A 229 5.05 -2.95 -11.32
CA ALA A 229 5.80 -4.20 -11.34
C ALA A 229 6.95 -4.18 -12.35
N ASP A 230 6.72 -3.60 -13.53
CA ASP A 230 7.77 -3.51 -14.56
C ASP A 230 8.86 -2.48 -14.19
N VAL A 231 8.50 -1.38 -13.52
CA VAL A 231 9.51 -0.46 -12.95
C VAL A 231 10.37 -1.20 -11.90
N LEU A 232 9.75 -1.99 -11.00
CA LEU A 232 10.50 -2.78 -10.03
C LEU A 232 11.43 -3.78 -10.71
N ALA A 233 10.98 -4.45 -11.77
CA ALA A 233 11.82 -5.37 -12.54
C ALA A 233 13.01 -4.66 -13.19
N ALA A 234 12.80 -3.49 -13.78
CA ALA A 234 13.87 -2.67 -14.36
C ALA A 234 14.89 -2.24 -13.29
N VAL A 235 14.41 -1.83 -12.09
CA VAL A 235 15.28 -1.52 -10.95
C VAL A 235 16.09 -2.73 -10.51
N ALA A 236 15.46 -3.91 -10.37
CA ALA A 236 16.14 -5.12 -9.95
C ALA A 236 17.27 -5.52 -10.92
N ALA A 237 17.06 -5.29 -12.20
CA ALA A 237 18.02 -5.59 -13.28
C ALA A 237 19.14 -4.53 -13.44
N ALA A 238 18.93 -3.30 -12.97
CA ALA A 238 19.87 -2.21 -13.13
C ALA A 238 21.22 -2.49 -12.42
N PRO A 239 22.38 -2.07 -12.96
CA PRO A 239 23.71 -2.36 -12.41
C PRO A 239 23.88 -1.93 -10.93
N ARG A 240 23.27 -0.81 -10.54
CA ARG A 240 23.24 -0.27 -9.17
C ARG A 240 21.81 -0.19 -8.65
N GLY A 241 20.98 -1.16 -9.02
CA GLY A 241 19.59 -1.27 -8.59
C GLY A 241 19.33 -2.50 -7.74
N CYS A 242 18.41 -2.41 -6.80
CA CYS A 242 17.85 -3.56 -6.09
C CYS A 242 16.41 -3.28 -5.62
N VAL A 243 15.65 -4.36 -5.41
CA VAL A 243 14.27 -4.30 -4.90
C VAL A 243 14.21 -5.03 -3.57
N VAL A 244 13.56 -4.41 -2.57
CA VAL A 244 13.37 -4.99 -1.24
C VAL A 244 11.89 -5.19 -0.98
N LEU A 245 11.45 -6.44 -1.01
CA LEU A 245 10.06 -6.84 -0.88
C LEU A 245 9.63 -6.89 0.58
N PRO A 246 8.41 -6.43 0.91
CA PRO A 246 7.87 -6.53 2.26
C PRO A 246 7.20 -7.89 2.47
N GLY A 247 7.63 -8.63 3.48
CA GLY A 247 6.90 -9.78 3.99
C GLY A 247 6.79 -10.98 3.05
N LEU A 248 7.68 -11.14 2.07
CA LEU A 248 7.70 -12.35 1.24
C LEU A 248 7.95 -13.57 2.13
N ASP A 249 7.03 -14.51 2.10
CA ASP A 249 7.17 -15.77 2.81
C ASP A 249 7.96 -16.78 1.98
N ARG A 250 9.20 -17.00 2.39
CA ARG A 250 10.10 -17.95 1.77
C ARG A 250 9.92 -19.37 2.30
N GLU A 251 9.23 -19.53 3.45
CA GLU A 251 8.96 -20.80 4.11
C GLU A 251 7.58 -21.37 3.76
N LEU A 252 6.76 -20.62 3.01
CA LEU A 252 5.46 -21.09 2.54
C LEU A 252 5.63 -22.36 1.69
N ASP A 253 4.77 -23.34 1.91
CA ASP A 253 4.74 -24.59 1.16
C ASP A 253 4.77 -24.33 -0.35
N PRO A 254 5.69 -24.96 -1.12
CA PRO A 254 5.77 -24.80 -2.57
C PRO A 254 4.47 -25.15 -3.31
N ALA A 255 3.70 -26.13 -2.81
CA ALA A 255 2.42 -26.48 -3.38
C ALA A 255 1.38 -25.37 -3.19
N VAL A 256 1.37 -24.73 -2.01
CA VAL A 256 0.52 -23.54 -1.74
C VAL A 256 0.96 -22.36 -2.61
N TRP A 257 2.27 -22.12 -2.68
CA TRP A 257 2.79 -21.02 -3.53
C TRP A 257 2.35 -21.18 -4.98
N ALA A 258 2.34 -22.38 -5.54
CA ALA A 258 1.96 -22.64 -6.91
C ALA A 258 0.48 -22.31 -7.19
N THR A 259 -0.42 -22.40 -6.20
CA THR A 259 -1.86 -22.12 -6.34
C THR A 259 -2.23 -20.65 -6.14
N LEU A 260 -1.29 -19.81 -5.72
CA LEU A 260 -1.58 -18.43 -5.36
C LEU A 260 -2.06 -17.57 -6.54
N GLY A 261 -1.75 -17.95 -7.77
CA GLY A 261 -2.24 -17.25 -8.96
C GLY A 261 -3.75 -17.13 -9.02
N ASP A 262 -4.45 -18.17 -8.59
CA ASP A 262 -5.91 -18.27 -8.59
C ASP A 262 -6.55 -17.81 -7.25
N ASN A 263 -5.73 -17.46 -6.26
CA ASN A 263 -6.15 -17.08 -4.91
C ASN A 263 -5.84 -15.61 -4.61
N GLU A 264 -6.56 -14.69 -5.23
CA GLU A 264 -6.34 -13.24 -5.14
C GLU A 264 -6.43 -12.68 -3.71
N GLN A 265 -7.21 -13.32 -2.84
CA GLN A 265 -7.38 -12.88 -1.45
C GLN A 265 -6.25 -13.33 -0.52
N HIS A 266 -5.36 -14.22 -0.98
CA HIS A 266 -4.24 -14.66 -0.15
C HIS A 266 -3.20 -13.55 0.01
N PRO A 267 -2.67 -13.26 1.22
CA PRO A 267 -1.73 -12.16 1.46
C PRO A 267 -0.47 -12.19 0.60
N GLN A 268 -0.04 -13.37 0.14
CA GLN A 268 1.13 -13.52 -0.71
C GLN A 268 0.83 -13.44 -2.21
N ASN A 269 -0.45 -13.34 -2.62
CA ASN A 269 -0.83 -13.29 -4.04
C ASN A 269 -0.16 -12.13 -4.79
N ALA A 270 -0.16 -10.92 -4.21
CA ALA A 270 0.45 -9.76 -4.84
C ALA A 270 1.96 -9.97 -5.11
N LEU A 271 2.69 -10.57 -4.17
CA LEU A 271 4.11 -10.88 -4.33
C LEU A 271 4.33 -12.04 -5.30
N TRP A 272 3.44 -13.01 -5.32
CA TRP A 272 3.43 -14.07 -6.33
C TRP A 272 3.27 -13.48 -7.74
N ARG A 273 2.28 -12.63 -7.96
CA ARG A 273 2.04 -11.93 -9.25
C ARG A 273 3.23 -11.09 -9.66
N LEU A 274 3.87 -10.38 -8.72
CA LEU A 274 5.06 -9.58 -8.98
C LEU A 274 6.23 -10.45 -9.46
N LEU A 275 6.49 -11.57 -8.79
CA LEU A 275 7.63 -12.43 -9.08
C LEU A 275 7.38 -13.35 -10.29
N HIS A 276 6.11 -13.70 -10.56
CA HIS A 276 5.76 -14.62 -11.65
C HIS A 276 6.31 -14.14 -13.00
N GLY A 277 7.13 -14.97 -13.64
CA GLY A 277 7.81 -14.65 -14.89
C GLY A 277 8.97 -13.64 -14.80
N ARG A 278 9.32 -13.15 -13.58
CA ARG A 278 10.41 -12.20 -13.36
C ARG A 278 11.53 -12.74 -12.47
N ALA A 279 11.20 -13.51 -11.44
CA ALA A 279 12.17 -14.14 -10.56
C ALA A 279 11.56 -15.34 -9.85
N GLU A 280 12.38 -16.36 -9.59
CA GLU A 280 12.01 -17.45 -8.72
C GLU A 280 12.02 -17.01 -7.25
N ARG A 281 11.02 -17.45 -6.46
CA ARG A 281 10.94 -17.11 -5.04
C ARG A 281 12.22 -17.42 -4.27
N GLU A 282 12.83 -18.54 -4.59
CA GLU A 282 14.06 -19.06 -3.98
C GLU A 282 15.29 -18.18 -4.30
N ALA A 283 15.25 -17.46 -5.41
CA ALA A 283 16.31 -16.51 -5.82
C ALA A 283 16.22 -15.18 -5.05
N VAL A 284 15.08 -14.87 -4.42
CA VAL A 284 14.95 -13.69 -3.56
C VAL A 284 15.78 -13.87 -2.30
N ARG A 285 16.72 -12.96 -2.07
CA ARG A 285 17.67 -13.02 -0.95
C ARG A 285 17.10 -12.34 0.29
N PRO A 286 17.52 -12.74 1.49
CA PRO A 286 17.22 -11.97 2.69
C PRO A 286 17.91 -10.60 2.59
N TRP A 287 17.21 -9.53 2.97
CA TRP A 287 17.82 -8.23 3.22
C TRP A 287 18.72 -8.29 4.45
N PHE A 288 19.51 -7.24 4.67
CA PHE A 288 20.32 -7.10 5.88
C PHE A 288 19.51 -7.35 7.15
N ARG A 289 20.07 -8.15 8.06
CA ARG A 289 19.41 -8.51 9.31
C ARG A 289 20.23 -8.01 10.49
N PRO A 290 19.80 -6.96 11.18
CA PRO A 290 20.31 -6.65 12.51
C PRO A 290 20.14 -7.85 13.45
N ALA A 291 21.04 -7.95 14.44
CA ALA A 291 20.94 -8.99 15.46
C ALA A 291 19.55 -8.96 16.14
N GLU A 292 18.97 -10.12 16.34
CA GLU A 292 17.67 -10.32 16.95
C GLU A 292 17.80 -11.26 18.13
N ASP A 293 16.99 -11.05 19.17
CA ASP A 293 16.92 -11.98 20.29
C ASP A 293 16.47 -13.36 19.78
N PRO A 294 17.21 -14.45 20.11
CA PRO A 294 16.86 -15.79 19.67
C PRO A 294 15.46 -16.26 20.09
N VAL A 295 14.95 -15.79 21.24
CA VAL A 295 13.61 -16.12 21.74
C VAL A 295 12.55 -15.45 20.85
N GLU A 296 12.73 -14.15 20.56
CA GLU A 296 11.85 -13.41 19.66
C GLU A 296 11.87 -13.99 18.24
N GLN A 297 13.03 -14.38 17.76
CA GLN A 297 13.17 -15.05 16.48
C GLN A 297 12.41 -16.37 16.42
N ALA A 298 12.54 -17.22 17.46
CA ALA A 298 11.83 -18.49 17.53
C ALA A 298 10.31 -18.30 17.58
N ARG A 299 9.84 -17.37 18.42
CA ARG A 299 8.41 -16.99 18.53
C ARG A 299 7.85 -16.48 17.20
N GLY A 300 8.59 -15.60 16.54
CA GLY A 300 8.19 -15.04 15.25
C GLY A 300 8.05 -16.12 14.16
N ARG A 301 8.98 -17.06 14.10
CA ARG A 301 8.92 -18.20 13.16
C ARG A 301 7.74 -19.14 13.46
N ALA A 302 7.51 -19.46 14.74
CA ALA A 302 6.38 -20.29 15.15
C ALA A 302 5.06 -19.64 14.75
N ARG A 303 4.92 -18.32 14.95
CA ARG A 303 3.75 -17.55 14.51
C ARG A 303 3.59 -17.56 12.98
N GLN A 304 4.66 -17.36 12.23
CA GLN A 304 4.62 -17.40 10.77
C GLN A 304 4.06 -18.72 10.24
N ARG A 305 4.53 -19.85 10.81
CA ARG A 305 4.03 -21.17 10.44
C ARG A 305 2.53 -21.35 10.74
N LEU A 306 2.08 -20.87 11.90
CA LEU A 306 0.66 -20.91 12.23
C LEU A 306 -0.19 -20.07 11.27
N ILE A 307 0.29 -18.88 10.89
CA ILE A 307 -0.40 -18.02 9.92
C ILE A 307 -0.47 -18.70 8.55
N ASN A 308 0.61 -19.34 8.11
CA ASN A 308 0.65 -20.06 6.84
C ASN A 308 -0.40 -21.18 6.79
N GLU A 309 -0.55 -21.92 7.86
CA GLU A 309 -1.58 -22.96 7.95
C GLU A 309 -3.00 -22.37 8.07
N ALA A 310 -3.17 -21.29 8.83
CA ALA A 310 -4.47 -20.63 8.99
C ALA A 310 -5.00 -19.98 7.71
N LEU A 311 -4.10 -19.53 6.83
CA LEU A 311 -4.41 -18.88 5.56
C LEU A 311 -4.26 -19.79 4.33
N ARG A 312 -4.00 -21.08 4.56
CA ARG A 312 -3.86 -22.07 3.47
C ARG A 312 -5.12 -22.07 2.60
N PRO A 313 -5.01 -21.95 1.27
CA PRO A 313 -6.14 -22.01 0.36
C PRO A 313 -6.96 -23.29 0.54
N ALA A 314 -8.28 -23.23 0.30
CA ALA A 314 -9.20 -24.34 0.51
C ALA A 314 -8.76 -25.60 -0.24
N ASP A 315 -8.28 -25.45 -1.46
CA ASP A 315 -7.84 -26.56 -2.33
C ASP A 315 -6.55 -27.24 -1.85
N ALA A 316 -5.79 -26.56 -0.97
CA ALA A 316 -4.55 -27.07 -0.39
C ALA A 316 -4.67 -27.34 1.11
N THR A 317 -5.90 -27.32 1.68
CA THR A 317 -6.13 -27.51 3.12
C THR A 317 -6.10 -28.98 3.48
N ASP A 318 -5.32 -29.30 4.51
CA ASP A 318 -5.24 -30.62 5.14
C ASP A 318 -6.12 -30.70 6.41
N ASP A 319 -6.34 -31.91 6.92
CA ASP A 319 -6.96 -32.10 8.22
C ASP A 319 -6.14 -31.45 9.35
N TRP A 320 -6.79 -30.62 10.16
CA TRP A 320 -6.15 -29.87 11.26
C TRP A 320 -5.40 -30.75 12.25
N ARG A 321 -5.83 -32.01 12.48
CA ARG A 321 -5.13 -32.93 13.37
C ARG A 321 -3.77 -33.32 12.79
N THR A 322 -3.73 -33.54 11.49
CA THR A 322 -2.50 -33.81 10.74
C THR A 322 -1.58 -32.61 10.79
N VAL A 323 -2.08 -31.41 10.51
CA VAL A 323 -1.31 -30.16 10.54
C VAL A 323 -0.75 -29.88 11.94
N ILE A 324 -1.56 -30.00 12.99
CA ILE A 324 -1.11 -29.82 14.38
C ILE A 324 -0.02 -30.83 14.74
N SER A 325 -0.18 -32.08 14.33
CA SER A 325 0.81 -33.12 14.57
C SER A 325 2.13 -32.86 13.85
N ALA A 326 2.08 -32.38 12.60
CA ALA A 326 3.26 -32.00 11.82
C ALA A 326 3.98 -30.79 12.43
N LEU A 327 3.27 -29.71 12.79
CA LEU A 327 3.82 -28.54 13.44
C LEU A 327 4.55 -28.89 14.74
N ARG A 328 4.00 -29.81 15.53
CA ARG A 328 4.61 -30.30 16.77
C ARG A 328 5.81 -31.21 16.50
N ALA A 329 5.74 -32.10 15.51
CA ALA A 329 6.84 -33.01 15.16
C ALA A 329 8.09 -32.27 14.69
N ASP A 330 7.95 -31.19 13.93
CA ASP A 330 9.08 -30.37 13.48
C ASP A 330 9.77 -29.64 14.64
N ALA A 331 9.02 -29.28 15.68
CA ALA A 331 9.58 -28.62 16.86
C ALA A 331 10.34 -29.55 17.77
N PHE A 332 9.95 -30.83 17.90
CA PHE A 332 10.58 -31.81 18.80
C PHE A 332 12.02 -32.18 18.39
N ARG A 333 12.47 -31.82 17.21
CA ARG A 333 13.87 -32.07 16.76
C ARG A 333 14.93 -31.23 17.47
N GLY A 334 14.59 -30.51 18.53
CA GLY A 334 15.54 -29.77 19.36
C GLY A 334 15.01 -28.65 20.23
N GLN A 335 13.68 -28.46 20.29
CA GLN A 335 13.04 -27.40 21.10
C GLN A 335 12.14 -27.99 22.19
N SER A 336 12.19 -27.40 23.39
CA SER A 336 11.41 -27.82 24.56
C SER A 336 10.01 -27.23 24.64
N ALA A 337 9.65 -26.27 23.80
CA ALA A 337 8.36 -25.57 23.85
C ALA A 337 7.41 -26.01 22.72
N ASP A 338 6.11 -26.11 23.02
CA ASP A 338 5.06 -26.34 22.01
C ASP A 338 5.03 -25.16 21.01
N PRO A 339 5.32 -25.37 19.70
CA PRO A 339 5.38 -24.31 18.71
C PRO A 339 4.06 -23.60 18.50
N ILE A 340 2.93 -24.26 18.76
CA ILE A 340 1.61 -23.65 18.67
C ILE A 340 1.44 -22.66 19.81
N ALA A 341 1.72 -23.05 21.04
CA ALA A 341 1.67 -22.17 22.20
C ALA A 341 2.62 -20.98 22.03
N GLN A 342 3.84 -21.23 21.54
CA GLN A 342 4.83 -20.20 21.27
C GLN A 342 4.36 -19.20 20.18
N GLY A 343 3.76 -19.70 19.10
CA GLY A 343 3.24 -18.87 18.03
C GLY A 343 2.01 -18.04 18.44
N LEU A 344 1.21 -18.52 19.40
CA LEU A 344 0.05 -17.83 19.94
C LEU A 344 0.38 -16.89 21.11
N GLU A 345 1.61 -16.89 21.60
CA GLU A 345 2.02 -16.05 22.71
C GLU A 345 1.76 -14.56 22.42
N GLY A 346 1.10 -13.87 23.35
CA GLY A 346 0.73 -12.45 23.20
C GLY A 346 -0.47 -12.18 22.27
N LEU A 347 -1.12 -13.22 21.71
CA LEU A 347 -2.38 -13.07 20.99
C LEU A 347 -3.56 -13.10 21.99
N SER A 348 -4.41 -12.08 21.91
CA SER A 348 -5.65 -12.01 22.67
C SER A 348 -6.84 -11.81 21.73
N VAL A 349 -7.94 -12.53 21.98
CA VAL A 349 -9.20 -12.37 21.26
C VAL A 349 -10.23 -11.78 22.21
N VAL A 350 -10.77 -10.62 21.86
CA VAL A 350 -11.76 -9.91 22.68
C VAL A 350 -13.07 -9.83 21.90
N THR A 351 -14.14 -10.40 22.46
CA THR A 351 -15.48 -10.31 21.89
C THR A 351 -16.30 -9.25 22.63
N VAL A 352 -16.90 -8.36 21.90
CA VAL A 352 -17.76 -7.28 22.42
C VAL A 352 -19.16 -7.37 21.83
N ARG A 353 -20.16 -6.79 22.52
CA ARG A 353 -21.57 -6.90 22.12
C ARG A 353 -22.02 -5.78 21.19
N ALA A 354 -21.38 -4.62 21.27
CA ALA A 354 -21.75 -3.44 20.51
C ALA A 354 -20.49 -2.73 19.97
N GLU A 355 -20.64 -1.99 18.88
CA GLU A 355 -19.55 -1.21 18.29
C GLU A 355 -18.99 -0.14 19.24
N GLU A 356 -19.84 0.41 20.09
CA GLU A 356 -19.40 1.41 21.07
C GLU A 356 -18.53 0.78 22.16
N ASP A 357 -18.83 -0.45 22.57
CA ASP A 357 -18.00 -1.23 23.48
C ASP A 357 -16.66 -1.60 22.80
N ALA A 358 -16.68 -1.91 21.50
CA ALA A 358 -15.47 -2.12 20.72
C ALA A 358 -14.56 -0.89 20.74
N ALA A 359 -15.12 0.28 20.45
CA ALA A 359 -14.36 1.53 20.44
C ALA A 359 -13.80 1.86 21.84
N ALA A 360 -14.58 1.61 22.90
CA ALA A 360 -14.12 1.83 24.26
C ALA A 360 -12.99 0.88 24.66
N THR A 361 -13.17 -0.41 24.38
CA THR A 361 -12.19 -1.45 24.70
C THR A 361 -10.88 -1.22 23.96
N LEU A 362 -10.93 -0.95 22.66
CA LEU A 362 -9.74 -0.66 21.86
C LEU A 362 -9.00 0.58 22.37
N ALA A 363 -9.72 1.66 22.68
CA ALA A 363 -9.09 2.86 23.23
C ALA A 363 -8.40 2.60 24.59
N LEU A 364 -9.02 1.80 25.47
CA LEU A 364 -8.44 1.41 26.75
C LEU A 364 -7.19 0.55 26.57
N MET A 365 -7.24 -0.46 25.68
CA MET A 365 -6.07 -1.32 25.38
C MET A 365 -4.91 -0.51 24.81
N MET A 366 -5.19 0.43 23.90
CA MET A 366 -4.18 1.32 23.34
C MET A 366 -3.57 2.23 24.42
N ARG A 367 -4.40 2.79 25.29
CA ARG A 367 -3.94 3.61 26.41
C ARG A 367 -3.05 2.80 27.37
N GLU A 368 -3.49 1.63 27.78
CA GLU A 368 -2.71 0.73 28.64
C GLU A 368 -1.34 0.41 28.03
N THR A 369 -1.32 0.13 26.71
CA THR A 369 -0.08 -0.13 25.98
C THR A 369 0.86 1.07 26.03
N LEU A 370 0.35 2.28 25.82
CA LEU A 370 1.16 3.52 25.82
C LEU A 370 1.65 3.90 27.23
N GLU A 371 0.87 3.61 28.27
CA GLU A 371 1.25 3.88 29.67
C GLU A 371 2.21 2.82 30.25
N THR A 372 2.36 1.66 29.56
CA THR A 372 3.25 0.58 30.00
C THR A 372 4.56 0.61 29.20
N PRO A 373 5.66 1.13 29.72
CA PRO A 373 6.93 1.22 28.99
C PRO A 373 7.50 -0.18 28.71
N ASN A 374 8.43 -0.23 27.74
CA ASN A 374 9.27 -1.40 27.52
C ASN A 374 10.20 -1.65 28.72
N PRO A 375 10.77 -2.87 28.88
CA PRO A 375 11.70 -3.17 29.96
C PRO A 375 12.94 -2.25 30.01
N ASP A 376 13.34 -1.67 28.90
CA ASP A 376 14.42 -0.69 28.76
C ASP A 376 13.99 0.76 29.06
N GLY A 377 12.74 0.99 29.47
CA GLY A 377 12.17 2.29 29.76
C GLY A 377 11.71 3.08 28.54
N THR A 378 11.85 2.57 27.33
CA THR A 378 11.34 3.21 26.11
C THR A 378 9.83 3.11 26.02
N GLY A 379 9.17 4.09 25.39
CA GLY A 379 7.73 4.08 25.14
C GLY A 379 7.34 2.99 24.15
N LYS A 380 6.23 2.31 24.41
CA LYS A 380 5.61 1.39 23.45
C LYS A 380 4.86 2.17 22.39
N THR A 381 4.74 1.57 21.22
CA THR A 381 3.85 2.01 20.13
C THR A 381 2.73 1.01 19.94
N CYS A 382 1.57 1.49 19.51
CA CYS A 382 0.43 0.63 19.18
C CYS A 382 -0.24 1.13 17.89
N ALA A 383 -0.87 0.21 17.16
CA ALA A 383 -1.61 0.52 15.95
C ALA A 383 -2.96 -0.19 15.95
N LEU A 384 -3.99 0.53 15.53
CA LEU A 384 -5.30 -0.03 15.21
C LEU A 384 -5.39 -0.21 13.69
N VAL A 385 -5.59 -1.44 13.24
CA VAL A 385 -5.84 -1.76 11.83
C VAL A 385 -7.32 -2.13 11.68
N THR A 386 -8.06 -1.36 10.91
CA THR A 386 -9.49 -1.57 10.68
C THR A 386 -9.88 -1.08 9.28
N PRO A 387 -10.76 -1.80 8.56
CA PRO A 387 -11.40 -1.30 7.35
C PRO A 387 -12.52 -0.29 7.67
N ASP A 388 -13.02 -0.26 8.91
CA ASP A 388 -14.09 0.64 9.36
C ASP A 388 -13.49 1.98 9.82
N ILE A 389 -13.60 3.00 8.95
CA ILE A 389 -13.17 4.37 9.24
C ILE A 389 -13.96 4.98 10.40
N ALA A 390 -15.24 4.61 10.58
CA ALA A 390 -16.08 5.14 11.67
C ALA A 390 -15.60 4.62 13.02
N LEU A 391 -15.26 3.34 13.13
CA LEU A 391 -14.64 2.76 14.31
C LEU A 391 -13.30 3.45 14.63
N GLY A 392 -12.42 3.60 13.63
CA GLY A 392 -11.15 4.29 13.80
C GLY A 392 -11.30 5.71 14.36
N ARG A 393 -12.27 6.47 13.86
CA ARG A 393 -12.58 7.82 14.34
C ARG A 393 -13.13 7.84 15.78
N ARG A 394 -13.99 6.87 16.14
CA ARG A 394 -14.51 6.75 17.51
C ARG A 394 -13.39 6.45 18.50
N VAL A 395 -12.48 5.56 18.15
CA VAL A 395 -11.30 5.25 18.98
C VAL A 395 -10.41 6.47 19.12
N ALA A 396 -10.08 7.18 18.02
CA ALA A 396 -9.28 8.39 18.06
C ALA A 396 -9.90 9.48 18.96
N ALA A 397 -11.21 9.73 18.85
CA ALA A 397 -11.91 10.69 19.69
C ALA A 397 -11.91 10.32 21.18
N ARG A 398 -11.90 9.01 21.52
CA ARG A 398 -11.75 8.55 22.92
C ARG A 398 -10.34 8.76 23.43
N LEU A 399 -9.33 8.48 22.62
CA LEU A 399 -7.92 8.69 22.97
C LEU A 399 -7.62 10.18 23.19
N GLU A 400 -8.19 11.08 22.37
CA GLU A 400 -8.04 12.52 22.48
C GLU A 400 -8.51 13.04 23.86
N ARG A 401 -9.55 12.46 24.46
CA ARG A 401 -10.00 12.80 25.81
C ARG A 401 -8.96 12.54 26.90
N TRP A 402 -7.96 11.71 26.62
CA TRP A 402 -6.81 11.43 27.49
C TRP A 402 -5.53 12.12 27.02
N GLY A 403 -5.65 13.08 26.09
CA GLY A 403 -4.51 13.81 25.54
C GLY A 403 -3.65 13.00 24.54
N VAL A 404 -4.15 11.85 24.09
CA VAL A 404 -3.46 11.01 23.09
C VAL A 404 -3.96 11.39 21.70
N VAL A 405 -3.09 11.99 20.89
CA VAL A 405 -3.39 12.36 19.50
C VAL A 405 -3.01 11.19 18.60
N ALA A 406 -4.04 10.54 18.01
CA ALA A 406 -3.83 9.43 17.09
C ALA A 406 -3.46 9.91 15.68
N ASP A 407 -2.44 9.27 15.08
CA ASP A 407 -2.12 9.48 13.65
C ASP A 407 -3.02 8.59 12.78
N VAL A 408 -4.04 9.19 12.18
CA VAL A 408 -5.06 8.48 11.37
C VAL A 408 -4.65 8.51 9.90
N SER A 409 -4.46 7.31 9.31
CA SER A 409 -3.99 7.18 7.91
C SER A 409 -4.95 7.76 6.87
N SER A 410 -6.27 7.76 7.13
CA SER A 410 -7.28 8.34 6.25
C SER A 410 -7.32 9.88 6.28
N GLY A 411 -6.53 10.51 7.15
CA GLY A 411 -6.57 11.96 7.37
C GLY A 411 -7.89 12.44 7.97
N GLN A 412 -8.08 13.76 7.96
CA GLN A 412 -9.31 14.41 8.39
C GLN A 412 -9.99 15.10 7.20
N PRO A 413 -11.33 14.96 7.04
CA PRO A 413 -12.06 15.70 6.02
C PRO A 413 -11.87 17.22 6.18
N LEU A 414 -11.63 17.92 5.08
CA LEU A 414 -11.44 19.36 5.09
C LEU A 414 -12.62 20.10 5.78
N SER A 415 -13.85 19.61 5.60
CA SER A 415 -15.05 20.12 6.26
C SER A 415 -15.01 20.09 7.80
N ARG A 416 -14.13 19.31 8.40
CA ARG A 416 -13.92 19.26 9.86
C ARG A 416 -12.78 20.13 10.36
N MET A 417 -11.97 20.65 9.45
CA MET A 417 -10.89 21.58 9.77
C MET A 417 -11.42 23.01 9.83
N ALA A 418 -10.76 23.87 10.60
CA ALA A 418 -11.16 25.28 10.73
C ALA A 418 -11.25 25.99 9.38
N ALA A 419 -10.25 25.78 8.51
CA ALA A 419 -10.24 26.36 7.16
C ALA A 419 -11.40 25.88 6.29
N GLY A 420 -11.72 24.57 6.34
CA GLY A 420 -12.83 24.01 5.58
C GLY A 420 -14.20 24.47 6.10
N ARG A 421 -14.35 24.60 7.43
CA ARG A 421 -15.55 25.19 8.03
C ARG A 421 -15.74 26.65 7.63
N LEU A 422 -14.67 27.44 7.59
CA LEU A 422 -14.72 28.82 7.13
C LEU A 422 -15.24 28.91 5.68
N VAL A 423 -14.73 28.04 4.79
CA VAL A 423 -15.20 27.98 3.40
C VAL A 423 -16.67 27.57 3.33
N ASP A 424 -17.09 26.54 4.08
CA ASP A 424 -18.51 26.10 4.12
C ASP A 424 -19.42 27.21 4.62
N LEU A 425 -19.05 27.89 5.70
CA LEU A 425 -19.81 29.04 6.23
C LEU A 425 -19.85 30.19 5.26
N ALA A 426 -18.77 30.52 4.57
CA ALA A 426 -18.72 31.56 3.56
C ALA A 426 -19.66 31.25 2.38
N VAL A 427 -19.68 30.01 1.91
CA VAL A 427 -20.60 29.55 0.85
C VAL A 427 -22.05 29.64 1.31
N ARG A 428 -22.35 29.16 2.53
CA ARG A 428 -23.70 29.28 3.12
C ARG A 428 -24.15 30.73 3.29
N PHE A 429 -23.26 31.62 3.71
CA PHE A 429 -23.54 33.04 3.82
C PHE A 429 -23.87 33.68 2.47
N VAL A 430 -23.17 33.27 1.39
CA VAL A 430 -23.50 33.77 0.03
C VAL A 430 -24.85 33.23 -0.44
N ASP A 431 -25.16 31.95 -0.18
CA ASP A 431 -26.46 31.36 -0.57
C ASP A 431 -27.63 31.87 0.28
N LYS A 432 -27.43 32.00 1.60
CA LYS A 432 -28.44 32.45 2.58
C LYS A 432 -27.86 33.45 3.57
N PRO A 433 -27.76 34.73 3.21
CA PRO A 433 -27.10 35.77 4.02
C PRO A 433 -27.69 35.98 5.42
N LEU A 434 -28.91 35.53 5.66
CA LEU A 434 -29.62 35.68 6.94
C LEU A 434 -29.70 34.34 7.74
N ASP A 435 -28.97 33.31 7.33
CA ASP A 435 -28.89 32.06 8.11
C ASP A 435 -28.11 32.31 9.41
N PRO A 436 -28.75 32.16 10.59
CA PRO A 436 -28.08 32.38 11.89
C PRO A 436 -26.84 31.49 12.09
N HIS A 437 -26.85 30.28 11.53
CA HIS A 437 -25.70 29.34 11.65
C HIS A 437 -24.50 29.74 10.78
N ALA A 438 -24.70 30.54 9.75
CA ALA A 438 -23.62 31.08 8.94
C ALA A 438 -23.06 32.40 9.48
N LEU A 439 -23.81 33.07 10.38
CA LEU A 439 -23.46 34.38 10.97
C LEU A 439 -22.70 34.21 12.31
N LEU A 440 -22.86 33.10 13.01
CA LEU A 440 -22.19 32.76 14.29
C LEU A 440 -20.94 31.93 14.07
#